data_557c59858ef72df567dbce26a2dea932
#
_entry.id   557c59858ef72df567dbce26a2dea932
#
_cell.length_a   1.000
_cell.length_b   1.000
_cell.length_c   1.000
_cell.angle_alpha   90.00
_cell.angle_beta   90.00
_cell.angle_gamma   90.00
#
_symmetry.space_group_name_H-M   'P 1'
#
loop_
_entity.id
_entity.type
_entity.pdbx_description
1 polymer ?
#
loop_
_entity_poly.entity_id
_entity_poly.type
_entity_poly.pdbx_seq_one_letter_code
_entity_poly.pdbx_strand_id
1 'polypeptide(L)'
;MSVILESLMFRILFLLFIIIPIIEIALLIQVSDVIGGFATIALVVLTAIVGAKMVKQQGMGALQNVQVQMAQGQMPAKELFTGICVIIAGVLLLTPGIMTDVFGLLLLTPAIRNKLAAGLASQATVRMSASMHQTSTSG
;
A
#
# COMPACT_ATOMS: atom_id res chain seq x y z
N MET A 1 -7.39 -7.19 -27.48
CA MET A 1 -6.66 -7.75 -26.33
C MET A 1 -6.72 -6.86 -25.07
N SER A 2 -6.51 -5.56 -25.22
CA SER A 2 -6.60 -4.61 -24.10
C SER A 2 -7.99 -4.57 -23.45
N VAL A 3 -9.06 -4.66 -24.25
CA VAL A 3 -10.45 -4.66 -23.77
C VAL A 3 -10.73 -5.89 -22.92
N ILE A 4 -10.21 -7.05 -23.30
CA ILE A 4 -10.38 -8.31 -22.56
C ILE A 4 -9.62 -8.23 -21.23
N LEU A 5 -8.40 -7.69 -21.23
CA LEU A 5 -7.60 -7.50 -20.03
C LEU A 5 -8.26 -6.51 -19.06
N GLU A 6 -8.78 -5.40 -19.57
CA GLU A 6 -9.50 -4.41 -18.75
C GLU A 6 -10.75 -5.02 -18.13
N SER A 7 -11.53 -5.78 -18.91
CA SER A 7 -12.72 -6.45 -18.42
C SER A 7 -12.39 -7.50 -17.36
N LEU A 8 -11.30 -8.26 -17.55
CA LEU A 8 -10.85 -9.26 -16.58
C LEU A 8 -10.36 -8.60 -15.30
N MET A 9 -9.55 -7.54 -15.41
CA MET A 9 -9.06 -6.78 -14.24
C MET A 9 -10.22 -6.17 -13.47
N PHE A 10 -11.21 -5.62 -14.17
CA PHE A 10 -12.39 -5.04 -13.53
C PHE A 10 -13.16 -6.10 -12.74
N ARG A 11 -13.35 -7.29 -13.32
CA ARG A 11 -14.03 -8.40 -12.64
C ARG A 11 -13.28 -8.86 -11.40
N ILE A 12 -11.96 -8.99 -11.51
CA ILE A 12 -11.11 -9.40 -10.37
C ILE A 12 -11.18 -8.36 -9.26
N LEU A 13 -11.05 -7.07 -9.58
CA LEU A 13 -11.14 -6.00 -8.61
C LEU A 13 -12.51 -5.94 -7.95
N PHE A 14 -13.57 -6.13 -8.74
CA PHE A 14 -14.95 -6.14 -8.22
C PHE A 14 -15.16 -7.30 -7.24
N LEU A 15 -14.68 -8.51 -7.60
CA LEU A 15 -14.77 -9.68 -6.72
C LEU A 15 -13.98 -9.46 -5.43
N LEU A 16 -12.76 -8.92 -5.52
CA LEU A 16 -11.94 -8.62 -4.35
C LEU A 16 -12.61 -7.58 -3.46
N PHE A 17 -13.22 -6.57 -4.07
CA PHE A 17 -13.91 -5.51 -3.35
C PHE A 17 -15.12 -6.03 -2.56
N ILE A 18 -15.75 -7.10 -3.03
CA ILE A 18 -16.87 -7.77 -2.34
C ILE A 18 -16.35 -8.78 -1.31
N ILE A 19 -15.37 -9.60 -1.69
CA ILE A 19 -14.88 -10.71 -0.87
C ILE A 19 -14.10 -10.20 0.35
N ILE A 20 -13.24 -9.19 0.17
CA ILE A 20 -12.40 -8.69 1.25
C ILE A 20 -13.22 -8.16 2.42
N PRO A 21 -14.24 -7.30 2.24
CA PRO A 21 -15.07 -6.86 3.36
C PRO A 21 -15.80 -8.01 4.06
N ILE A 22 -16.22 -9.02 3.32
CA ILE A 22 -16.91 -10.20 3.90
C ILE A 22 -15.95 -10.97 4.79
N ILE A 23 -14.71 -11.20 4.32
CA ILE A 23 -13.68 -11.89 5.11
C ILE A 23 -13.36 -11.07 6.37
N GLU A 24 -13.27 -9.76 6.25
CA GLU A 24 -12.97 -8.88 7.38
C GLU A 24 -14.06 -8.90 8.44
N ILE A 25 -15.33 -8.86 8.03
CA ILE A 25 -16.45 -8.99 8.96
C ILE A 25 -16.39 -10.34 9.67
N ALA A 26 -16.11 -11.41 8.95
CA ALA A 26 -15.97 -12.74 9.53
C ALA A 26 -14.83 -12.78 10.55
N LEU A 27 -13.70 -12.18 10.26
CA LEU A 27 -12.54 -12.08 11.17
C LEU A 27 -12.88 -11.25 12.41
N LEU A 28 -13.59 -10.14 12.24
CA LEU A 28 -14.03 -9.31 13.36
C LEU A 28 -14.96 -10.07 14.29
N ILE A 29 -15.86 -10.87 13.74
CA ILE A 29 -16.75 -11.73 14.54
C ILE A 29 -15.95 -12.75 15.32
N GLN A 30 -14.98 -13.40 14.70
CA GLN A 30 -14.11 -14.39 15.37
C GLN A 30 -13.29 -13.75 16.50
N VAL A 31 -12.71 -12.58 16.26
CA VAL A 31 -11.96 -11.86 17.30
C VAL A 31 -12.89 -11.44 18.43
N SER A 32 -14.07 -10.97 18.10
CA SER A 32 -15.11 -10.59 19.08
C SER A 32 -15.51 -11.77 19.96
N ASP A 33 -15.55 -12.99 19.42
CA ASP A 33 -15.85 -14.20 20.19
C ASP A 33 -14.75 -14.53 21.20
N VAL A 34 -13.50 -14.16 20.91
CA VAL A 34 -12.34 -14.44 21.78
C VAL A 34 -12.16 -13.36 22.84
N ILE A 35 -12.18 -12.07 22.45
CA ILE A 35 -11.86 -10.95 23.36
C ILE A 35 -13.09 -10.13 23.76
N GLY A 36 -14.25 -10.38 23.17
CA GLY A 36 -15.49 -9.66 23.41
C GLY A 36 -15.67 -8.51 22.43
N GLY A 37 -16.95 -8.13 22.21
CA GLY A 37 -17.30 -7.10 21.25
C GLY A 37 -16.76 -5.72 21.62
N PHE A 38 -16.80 -5.38 22.91
CA PHE A 38 -16.31 -4.07 23.38
C PHE A 38 -14.81 -3.92 23.16
N ALA A 39 -14.04 -4.95 23.50
CA ALA A 39 -12.59 -4.95 23.30
C ALA A 39 -12.23 -4.90 21.81
N THR A 40 -13.00 -5.56 20.95
CA THR A 40 -12.79 -5.53 19.50
C THR A 40 -13.02 -4.13 18.95
N ILE A 41 -14.08 -3.45 19.37
CA ILE A 41 -14.35 -2.06 18.96
C ILE A 41 -13.23 -1.14 19.44
N ALA A 42 -12.79 -1.31 20.67
CA ALA A 42 -11.67 -0.53 21.21
C ALA A 42 -10.39 -0.74 20.41
N LEU A 43 -10.10 -1.98 20.01
CA LEU A 43 -8.94 -2.30 19.18
C LEU A 43 -9.02 -1.61 17.82
N VAL A 44 -10.17 -1.68 17.15
CA VAL A 44 -10.38 -1.04 15.85
C VAL A 44 -10.22 0.48 15.94
N VAL A 45 -10.80 1.10 16.96
CA VAL A 45 -10.68 2.55 17.18
C VAL A 45 -9.24 2.93 17.46
N LEU A 46 -8.55 2.17 18.30
CA LEU A 46 -7.15 2.43 18.64
C LEU A 46 -6.25 2.36 17.42
N THR A 47 -6.38 1.30 16.59
CA THR A 47 -5.59 1.15 15.37
C THR A 47 -5.89 2.27 14.37
N ALA A 48 -7.15 2.70 14.26
CA ALA A 48 -7.53 3.81 13.40
C ALA A 48 -6.87 5.12 13.83
N ILE A 49 -6.84 5.41 15.14
CA ILE A 49 -6.20 6.62 15.68
C ILE A 49 -4.69 6.59 15.43
N VAL A 50 -4.04 5.47 15.76
CA VAL A 50 -2.59 5.30 15.55
C VAL A 50 -2.25 5.42 14.07
N GLY A 51 -3.02 4.74 13.21
CA GLY A 51 -2.83 4.80 11.77
C GLY A 51 -3.01 6.19 11.21
N ALA A 52 -4.04 6.91 11.62
CA ALA A 52 -4.28 8.29 11.18
C ALA A 52 -3.11 9.21 11.56
N LYS A 53 -2.58 9.05 12.77
CA LYS A 53 -1.42 9.83 13.22
C LYS A 53 -0.18 9.50 12.38
N MET A 54 0.07 8.23 12.11
CA MET A 54 1.21 7.81 11.28
C MET A 54 1.07 8.31 9.85
N VAL A 55 -0.14 8.23 9.26
CA VAL A 55 -0.42 8.75 7.92
C VAL A 55 -0.12 10.24 7.86
N LYS A 56 -0.57 11.01 8.85
CA LYS A 56 -0.32 12.45 8.90
C LYS A 56 1.17 12.75 8.98
N GLN A 57 1.90 12.10 9.88
CA GLN A 57 3.33 12.34 10.06
C GLN A 57 4.14 11.99 8.80
N GLN A 58 3.88 10.82 8.25
CA GLN A 58 4.64 10.34 7.09
C GLN A 58 4.25 11.06 5.81
N GLY A 59 2.97 11.39 5.65
CA GLY A 59 2.49 12.16 4.50
C GLY A 59 3.09 13.56 4.47
N MET A 60 3.12 14.25 5.61
CA MET A 60 3.73 15.59 5.69
C MET A 60 5.23 15.53 5.46
N GLY A 61 5.90 14.53 6.03
CA GLY A 61 7.34 14.32 5.80
C GLY A 61 7.68 14.09 4.33
N ALA A 62 6.91 13.24 3.67
CA ALA A 62 7.08 12.97 2.24
C ALA A 62 6.85 14.23 1.40
N LEU A 63 5.82 15.02 1.74
CA LEU A 63 5.52 16.26 1.03
C LEU A 63 6.66 17.27 1.16
N GLN A 64 7.20 17.46 2.35
CA GLN A 64 8.33 18.35 2.57
C GLN A 64 9.57 17.90 1.79
N ASN A 65 9.87 16.60 1.78
CA ASN A 65 11.00 16.06 1.04
C ASN A 65 10.82 16.23 -0.47
N VAL A 66 9.61 16.06 -0.99
CA VAL A 66 9.30 16.32 -2.39
C VAL A 66 9.60 17.78 -2.75
N GLN A 67 9.15 18.71 -1.92
CA GLN A 67 9.38 20.14 -2.16
C GLN A 67 10.86 20.49 -2.17
N VAL A 68 11.62 19.95 -1.21
CA VAL A 68 13.07 20.18 -1.12
C VAL A 68 13.80 19.61 -2.34
N GLN A 69 13.48 18.39 -2.74
CA GLN A 69 14.16 17.74 -3.88
C GLN A 69 13.81 18.42 -5.20
N MET A 70 12.58 18.83 -5.39
CA MET A 70 12.17 19.56 -6.59
C MET A 70 12.87 20.93 -6.68
N ALA A 71 13.04 21.61 -5.55
CA ALA A 71 13.79 22.86 -5.50
C ALA A 71 15.26 22.68 -5.89
N GLN A 72 15.83 21.50 -5.66
CA GLN A 72 17.20 21.15 -6.05
C GLN A 72 17.29 20.57 -7.48
N GLY A 73 16.17 20.49 -8.20
CA GLY A 73 16.11 19.93 -9.54
C GLY A 73 16.21 18.40 -9.59
N GLN A 74 16.01 17.73 -8.46
CA GLN A 74 16.06 16.27 -8.37
C GLN A 74 14.68 15.65 -8.53
N MET A 75 14.60 14.41 -9.05
CA MET A 75 13.37 13.65 -9.18
C MET A 75 13.07 12.93 -7.84
N PRO A 76 11.96 13.26 -7.15
CA PRO A 76 11.65 12.68 -5.84
C PRO A 76 10.95 11.32 -5.98
N ALA A 77 11.58 10.33 -6.62
CA ALA A 77 10.98 9.04 -6.89
C ALA A 77 10.64 8.27 -5.61
N LYS A 78 11.55 8.28 -4.62
CA LYS A 78 11.36 7.59 -3.35
C LYS A 78 10.20 8.22 -2.55
N GLU A 79 10.12 9.54 -2.52
CA GLU A 79 9.10 10.28 -1.80
C GLU A 79 7.73 10.14 -2.45
N LEU A 80 7.68 10.08 -3.79
CA LEU A 80 6.45 9.81 -4.52
C LEU A 80 5.94 8.41 -4.22
N PHE A 81 6.83 7.41 -4.19
CA PHE A 81 6.48 6.05 -3.80
C PHE A 81 5.94 6.01 -2.36
N THR A 82 6.60 6.69 -1.44
CA THR A 82 6.17 6.80 -0.05
C THR A 82 4.78 7.44 0.03
N GLY A 83 4.54 8.51 -0.72
CA GLY A 83 3.25 9.19 -0.77
C GLY A 83 2.12 8.27 -1.24
N ILE A 84 2.36 7.49 -2.28
CA ILE A 84 1.39 6.52 -2.79
C ILE A 84 1.11 5.45 -1.73
N CYS A 85 2.14 4.90 -1.09
CA CYS A 85 1.98 3.92 -0.01
C CYS A 85 1.17 4.48 1.16
N VAL A 86 1.42 5.73 1.55
CA VAL A 86 0.69 6.41 2.63
C VAL A 86 -0.78 6.58 2.28
N ILE A 87 -1.09 6.97 1.03
CA ILE A 87 -2.48 7.11 0.56
C ILE A 87 -3.20 5.77 0.60
N ILE A 88 -2.57 4.71 0.08
CA ILE A 88 -3.14 3.36 0.09
C ILE A 88 -3.35 2.89 1.53
N ALA A 89 -2.37 3.10 2.40
CA ALA A 89 -2.47 2.76 3.81
C ALA A 89 -3.61 3.50 4.50
N GLY A 90 -3.77 4.78 4.20
CA GLY A 90 -4.87 5.59 4.75
C GLY A 90 -6.23 5.06 4.34
N VAL A 91 -6.40 4.70 3.07
CA VAL A 91 -7.64 4.11 2.56
C VAL A 91 -7.91 2.77 3.26
N LEU A 92 -6.89 1.92 3.42
CA LEU A 92 -7.03 0.63 4.10
C LEU A 92 -7.40 0.81 5.57
N LEU A 93 -6.84 1.80 6.25
CA LEU A 93 -7.15 2.07 7.66
C LEU A 93 -8.54 2.66 7.85
N LEU A 94 -9.07 3.39 6.86
CA LEU A 94 -10.43 3.90 6.90
C LEU A 94 -11.47 2.79 6.79
N THR A 95 -11.13 1.68 6.16
CA THR A 95 -12.00 0.51 6.09
C THR A 95 -11.82 -0.31 7.37
N PRO A 96 -12.85 -0.44 8.23
CA PRO A 96 -12.70 -1.17 9.48
C PRO A 96 -12.53 -2.67 9.21
N GLY A 97 -11.36 -3.20 9.51
CA GLY A 97 -11.07 -4.60 9.33
C GLY A 97 -9.69 -4.95 9.84
N ILE A 98 -9.52 -6.17 10.33
CA ILE A 98 -8.26 -6.60 10.95
C ILE A 98 -7.17 -6.78 9.90
N MET A 99 -7.50 -7.42 8.77
CA MET A 99 -6.53 -7.64 7.69
C MET A 99 -6.12 -6.31 7.04
N THR A 100 -7.07 -5.44 6.75
CA THR A 100 -6.77 -4.12 6.16
C THR A 100 -5.96 -3.26 7.11
N ASP A 101 -6.24 -3.31 8.42
CA ASP A 101 -5.46 -2.59 9.43
C ASP A 101 -4.02 -3.08 9.46
N VAL A 102 -3.81 -4.40 9.46
CA VAL A 102 -2.47 -4.99 9.44
C VAL A 102 -1.72 -4.57 8.18
N PHE A 103 -2.34 -4.69 7.00
CA PHE A 103 -1.72 -4.27 5.74
C PHE A 103 -1.43 -2.78 5.72
N GLY A 104 -2.35 -1.96 6.22
CA GLY A 104 -2.15 -0.51 6.31
C GLY A 104 -0.96 -0.16 7.19
N LEU A 105 -0.87 -0.76 8.37
CA LEU A 105 0.25 -0.54 9.29
C LEU A 105 1.57 -1.03 8.70
N LEU A 106 1.57 -2.17 8.00
CA LEU A 106 2.76 -2.67 7.31
C LEU A 106 3.24 -1.69 6.24
N LEU A 107 2.33 -1.12 5.44
CA LEU A 107 2.68 -0.13 4.44
C LEU A 107 3.20 1.17 5.03
N LEU A 108 2.76 1.52 6.24
CA LEU A 108 3.25 2.71 6.95
C LEU A 108 4.63 2.49 7.58
N THR A 109 5.08 1.25 7.73
CA THR A 109 6.40 0.95 8.29
C THR A 109 7.49 1.23 7.25
N PRO A 110 8.43 2.16 7.52
CA PRO A 110 9.46 2.52 6.53
C PRO A 110 10.33 1.35 6.09
N ALA A 111 10.63 0.42 7.00
CA ALA A 111 11.46 -0.76 6.69
C ALA A 111 10.81 -1.63 5.61
N ILE A 112 9.49 -1.86 5.71
CA ILE A 112 8.73 -2.66 4.75
C ILE A 112 8.64 -1.94 3.41
N ARG A 113 8.37 -0.62 3.42
CA ARG A 113 8.35 0.19 2.20
C ARG A 113 9.69 0.16 1.48
N ASN A 114 10.78 0.26 2.22
CA ASN A 114 12.12 0.20 1.65
C ASN A 114 12.41 -1.14 0.98
N LYS A 115 11.98 -2.23 1.59
CA LYS A 115 12.11 -3.57 0.99
C LYS A 115 11.26 -3.70 -0.27
N LEU A 116 10.04 -3.19 -0.27
CA LEU A 116 9.17 -3.19 -1.46
C LEU A 116 9.77 -2.34 -2.58
N ALA A 117 10.26 -1.16 -2.25
CA ALA A 117 10.90 -0.27 -3.22
C ALA A 117 12.16 -0.90 -3.81
N ALA A 118 12.99 -1.54 -2.98
CA ALA A 118 14.17 -2.24 -3.43
C ALA A 118 13.83 -3.41 -4.34
N GLY A 119 12.78 -4.20 -3.99
CA GLY A 119 12.31 -5.30 -4.81
C GLY A 119 11.80 -4.84 -6.18
N LEU A 120 11.01 -3.76 -6.22
CA LEU A 120 10.50 -3.18 -7.47
C LEU A 120 11.63 -2.58 -8.31
N ALA A 121 12.57 -1.87 -7.68
CA ALA A 121 13.73 -1.31 -8.37
C ALA A 121 14.62 -2.41 -8.95
N SER A 122 14.82 -3.50 -8.21
CA SER A 122 15.58 -4.68 -8.66
C SER A 122 14.93 -5.32 -9.88
N GLN A 123 13.60 -5.50 -9.88
CA GLN A 123 12.87 -6.05 -11.03
C GLN A 123 12.96 -5.12 -12.24
N ALA A 124 12.83 -3.81 -12.03
CA ALA A 124 12.94 -2.82 -13.09
C ALA A 124 14.35 -2.85 -13.71
N THR A 125 15.40 -2.94 -12.87
CA THR A 125 16.77 -3.03 -13.33
C THR A 125 17.03 -4.29 -14.15
N VAL A 126 16.53 -5.44 -13.69
CA VAL A 126 16.66 -6.71 -14.42
C VAL A 126 15.96 -6.63 -15.77
N ARG A 127 14.76 -6.06 -15.83
CA ARG A 127 14.04 -5.87 -17.09
C ARG A 127 14.76 -4.94 -18.04
N MET A 128 15.33 -3.84 -17.55
CA MET A 128 16.11 -2.92 -18.37
C MET A 128 17.39 -3.57 -18.89
N SER A 129 18.08 -4.34 -18.07
CA SER A 129 19.28 -5.08 -18.49
C SER A 129 18.97 -6.12 -19.55
N ALA A 130 17.87 -6.88 -19.40
CA ALA A 130 17.44 -7.84 -20.40
C ALA A 130 17.08 -7.18 -21.72
N SER A 131 16.39 -6.04 -21.66
CA SER A 131 16.00 -5.26 -22.83
C SER A 131 17.23 -4.70 -23.58
N MET A 132 18.22 -4.19 -22.86
CA MET A 132 19.47 -3.70 -23.44
C MET A 132 20.28 -4.83 -24.06
N HIS A 133 20.28 -5.99 -23.45
CA HIS A 133 21.00 -7.16 -23.97
C HIS A 133 20.40 -7.64 -25.29
N GLN A 134 19.07 -7.62 -25.40
CA GLN A 134 18.38 -7.98 -26.64
C GLN A 134 18.69 -6.98 -27.77
N THR A 135 18.73 -5.69 -27.48
CA THR A 135 19.06 -4.67 -28.48
C THR A 135 20.52 -4.73 -28.94
N SER A 136 21.45 -5.12 -28.10
CA SER A 136 22.84 -5.25 -28.48
C SER A 136 23.13 -6.51 -29.30
N THR A 137 22.34 -7.57 -29.15
CA THR A 137 22.50 -8.80 -29.93
C THR A 137 21.84 -8.73 -31.30
N SER A 138 20.88 -7.85 -31.52
CA SER A 138 20.22 -7.66 -32.81
C SER A 138 20.91 -6.66 -33.72
N GLY A 139 21.90 -5.95 -33.22
CA GLY A 139 22.69 -4.99 -33.98
C GLY A 139 24.02 -5.55 -34.38
#